data_107779006c7e227d40dea74e53aa79dd
#
_entry.id   107779006c7e227d40dea74e53aa79dd
#
_cell.length_a   1.000
_cell.length_b   1.000
_cell.length_c   1.000
_cell.angle_alpha   90.00
_cell.angle_beta   90.00
_cell.angle_gamma   90.00
#
_symmetry.space_group_name_H-M   'P 1'
#
loop_
_entity.id
_entity.type
_entity.pdbx_description
1 polymer ?
#
loop_
_entity_poly.entity_id
_entity_poly.type
_entity_poly.pdbx_seq_one_letter_code
_entity_poly.pdbx_strand_id
1 'polypeptide(L)'
;MTTSLDRAASVTLPPPTSAPRRLLKHPRLMHYNRLAGIVLLANLAFLWARWPLSAATLDHAALANLTLAVLVRQQYVINFLFRLATSAPTSWPLRVRWTLGKVYHFGGLHVGGAVAGAGWFVASAVATAADAPLAVVNWTLVALLVLIVATALPPFRARHHDHFEKIHRFGGWSALGLFWAHTLLSSPGPVPLVVLAVVTFSVALPWLRLRKVDVRLERPSRHVVLARFDYGETPFAGSSTAISRSPLKEWHSFANVPAPGQSGFRLTISRAGDWTGSFIDDLPPRVWVKGITTAGVANIEVLFKKVVYVATGSGIGPCLPHLLAGEVPARLVWATRDPRATYGDTLVDEILAAQPHAVVWDTSRHGKPDMVRLAYAAYRDFGAEAVICISNKKLTWQVVHGLERRGIPAYGAIWDS
;
A
#
# COMPACT_ATOMS: atom_id res chain seq x y z
N MET A 1 -10.96 33.98 6.71
CA MET A 1 -10.26 32.75 7.12
C MET A 1 -10.73 32.21 8.47
N THR A 2 -11.04 33.02 9.44
CA THR A 2 -11.58 32.65 10.78
C THR A 2 -12.86 31.81 10.73
N THR A 3 -13.76 32.04 9.77
CA THR A 3 -15.09 31.41 9.69
C THR A 3 -15.08 29.89 9.34
N SER A 4 -14.05 29.36 8.68
CA SER A 4 -13.98 27.92 8.33
C SER A 4 -13.40 27.08 9.48
N LEU A 5 -12.48 27.66 10.26
CA LEU A 5 -11.85 27.00 11.41
C LEU A 5 -12.84 26.92 12.59
N ASP A 6 -13.59 27.98 12.86
CA ASP A 6 -14.61 28.00 13.92
C ASP A 6 -15.79 27.07 13.60
N ARG A 7 -16.20 26.98 12.34
CA ARG A 7 -17.21 26.01 11.88
C ARG A 7 -16.76 24.56 12.06
N ALA A 8 -15.48 24.25 11.83
CA ALA A 8 -14.96 22.89 11.99
C ALA A 8 -14.95 22.45 13.46
N ALA A 9 -14.72 23.36 14.40
CA ALA A 9 -14.74 23.07 15.84
C ALA A 9 -16.17 22.82 16.37
N SER A 10 -17.20 23.42 15.76
CA SER A 10 -18.60 23.36 16.22
C SER A 10 -19.43 22.25 15.58
N VAL A 11 -18.88 21.50 14.58
CA VAL A 11 -19.65 20.48 13.86
C VAL A 11 -19.94 19.26 14.74
N THR A 12 -21.21 18.94 14.89
CA THR A 12 -21.67 17.71 15.52
C THR A 12 -21.57 16.54 14.54
N LEU A 13 -20.85 15.49 14.93
CA LEU A 13 -20.74 14.27 14.14
C LEU A 13 -22.08 13.51 14.15
N PRO A 14 -22.50 12.91 13.02
CA PRO A 14 -23.69 12.06 13.01
C PRO A 14 -23.53 10.86 13.95
N PRO A 15 -24.64 10.33 14.49
CA PRO A 15 -24.59 9.18 15.36
C PRO A 15 -23.98 7.97 14.62
N PRO A 16 -23.32 7.06 15.33
CA PRO A 16 -22.85 5.82 14.74
C PRO A 16 -24.01 4.96 14.21
N THR A 17 -23.76 4.21 13.14
CA THR A 17 -24.71 3.24 12.58
C THR A 17 -25.03 2.11 13.56
N SER A 18 -26.00 1.24 13.24
CA SER A 18 -26.41 0.10 14.07
C SER A 18 -25.22 -0.80 14.48
N ALA A 19 -25.35 -1.48 15.62
CA ALA A 19 -24.29 -2.31 16.18
C ALA A 19 -23.73 -3.37 15.22
N PRO A 20 -24.52 -4.12 14.42
CA PRO A 20 -24.00 -5.08 13.45
C PRO A 20 -23.14 -4.40 12.36
N ARG A 21 -23.57 -3.24 11.85
CA ARG A 21 -22.81 -2.48 10.84
C ARG A 21 -21.51 -1.93 11.41
N ARG A 22 -21.49 -1.48 12.68
CA ARG A 22 -20.27 -1.05 13.37
C ARG A 22 -19.29 -2.19 13.54
N LEU A 23 -19.76 -3.39 13.90
CA LEU A 23 -18.92 -4.57 14.01
C LEU A 23 -18.23 -4.88 12.68
N LEU A 24 -18.99 -4.86 11.57
CA LEU A 24 -18.42 -5.04 10.24
C LEU A 24 -17.39 -3.97 9.85
N LYS A 25 -17.45 -2.77 10.44
CA LYS A 25 -16.48 -1.69 10.20
C LYS A 25 -15.35 -1.67 11.24
N HIS A 26 -15.37 -2.64 12.17
CA HIS A 26 -14.31 -2.76 13.18
C HIS A 26 -12.96 -3.06 12.49
N PRO A 27 -11.88 -2.46 12.96
CA PRO A 27 -10.55 -2.66 12.41
C PRO A 27 -10.10 -4.12 12.25
N ARG A 28 -10.45 -4.99 13.20
CA ARG A 28 -10.15 -6.42 13.11
C ARG A 28 -10.91 -7.15 11.98
N LEU A 29 -12.01 -6.57 11.50
CA LEU A 29 -12.83 -7.09 10.40
C LEU A 29 -12.71 -6.24 9.13
N MET A 30 -11.64 -5.45 8.98
CA MET A 30 -11.40 -4.70 7.74
C MET A 30 -11.21 -5.63 6.53
N HIS A 31 -11.39 -5.08 5.34
CA HIS A 31 -11.36 -5.85 4.09
C HIS A 31 -10.08 -6.69 3.93
N TYR A 32 -8.92 -6.18 4.35
CA TYR A 32 -7.68 -6.92 4.37
C TYR A 32 -7.77 -8.24 5.14
N ASN A 33 -8.24 -8.20 6.40
CA ASN A 33 -8.36 -9.40 7.23
C ASN A 33 -9.46 -10.34 6.72
N ARG A 34 -10.53 -9.78 6.12
CA ARG A 34 -11.56 -10.60 5.47
C ARG A 34 -11.02 -11.35 4.26
N LEU A 35 -10.24 -10.69 3.40
CA LEU A 35 -9.62 -11.34 2.25
C LEU A 35 -8.67 -12.46 2.69
N ALA A 36 -7.84 -12.22 3.73
CA ALA A 36 -7.02 -13.28 4.31
C ALA A 36 -7.90 -14.43 4.86
N GLY A 37 -8.96 -14.10 5.61
CA GLY A 37 -9.91 -15.08 6.14
C GLY A 37 -10.62 -15.89 5.06
N ILE A 38 -11.04 -15.26 3.95
CA ILE A 38 -11.66 -15.95 2.80
C ILE A 38 -10.70 -16.98 2.20
N VAL A 39 -9.43 -16.61 2.00
CA VAL A 39 -8.42 -17.56 1.49
C VAL A 39 -8.26 -18.74 2.45
N LEU A 40 -8.14 -18.48 3.76
CA LEU A 40 -8.00 -19.56 4.75
C LEU A 40 -9.24 -20.45 4.81
N LEU A 41 -10.45 -19.88 4.78
CA LEU A 41 -11.70 -20.65 4.77
C LEU A 41 -11.84 -21.48 3.49
N ALA A 42 -11.45 -20.97 2.33
CA ALA A 42 -11.46 -21.73 1.08
C ALA A 42 -10.50 -22.93 1.15
N ASN A 43 -9.32 -22.75 1.76
CA ASN A 43 -8.37 -23.83 1.97
C ASN A 43 -8.89 -24.88 2.97
N LEU A 44 -9.56 -24.48 4.04
CA LEU A 44 -10.21 -25.41 4.98
C LEU A 44 -11.37 -26.18 4.32
N ALA A 45 -12.17 -25.52 3.49
CA ALA A 45 -13.22 -26.17 2.71
C ALA A 45 -12.64 -27.18 1.71
N PHE A 46 -11.54 -26.82 1.05
CA PHE A 46 -10.82 -27.73 0.15
C PHE A 46 -10.28 -28.96 0.90
N LEU A 47 -9.64 -28.75 2.07
CA LEU A 47 -9.18 -29.83 2.94
C LEU A 47 -10.32 -30.79 3.28
N TRP A 48 -11.43 -30.27 3.75
CA TRP A 48 -12.59 -31.09 4.16
C TRP A 48 -13.21 -31.86 2.99
N ALA A 49 -13.34 -31.21 1.82
CA ALA A 49 -13.97 -31.80 0.65
C ALA A 49 -13.13 -32.87 -0.05
N ARG A 50 -11.80 -32.85 0.16
CA ARG A 50 -10.86 -33.72 -0.59
C ARG A 50 -10.09 -34.70 0.29
N TRP A 51 -10.42 -34.78 1.58
CA TRP A 51 -9.75 -35.70 2.50
C TRP A 51 -10.05 -37.19 2.17
N PRO A 52 -9.06 -38.12 2.23
CA PRO A 52 -7.63 -37.89 2.51
C PRO A 52 -6.87 -37.35 1.29
N LEU A 53 -5.80 -36.54 1.55
CA LEU A 53 -5.03 -35.90 0.51
C LEU A 53 -3.73 -36.69 0.22
N SER A 54 -3.38 -36.82 -1.07
CA SER A 54 -2.06 -37.33 -1.49
C SER A 54 -0.98 -36.26 -1.32
N ALA A 55 0.29 -36.66 -1.22
CA ALA A 55 1.44 -35.76 -1.18
C ALA A 55 1.42 -34.79 -2.38
N ALA A 56 1.16 -35.27 -3.58
CA ALA A 56 1.03 -34.43 -4.78
C ALA A 56 -0.07 -33.36 -4.66
N THR A 57 -1.20 -33.69 -4.03
CA THR A 57 -2.28 -32.71 -3.81
C THR A 57 -1.85 -31.64 -2.80
N LEU A 58 -1.10 -32.02 -1.76
CA LEU A 58 -0.53 -31.10 -0.77
C LEU A 58 0.46 -30.13 -1.44
N ASP A 59 1.35 -30.63 -2.30
CA ASP A 59 2.29 -29.82 -3.07
C ASP A 59 1.58 -28.84 -4.01
N HIS A 60 0.58 -29.29 -4.74
CA HIS A 60 -0.20 -28.43 -5.62
C HIS A 60 -0.96 -27.34 -4.83
N ALA A 61 -1.51 -27.68 -3.67
CA ALA A 61 -2.17 -26.71 -2.80
C ALA A 61 -1.17 -25.68 -2.24
N ALA A 62 0.01 -26.09 -1.83
CA ALA A 62 1.09 -25.21 -1.41
C ALA A 62 1.51 -24.27 -2.56
N LEU A 63 1.79 -24.82 -3.73
CA LEU A 63 2.19 -24.06 -4.92
C LEU A 63 1.13 -23.04 -5.32
N ALA A 64 -0.15 -23.42 -5.37
CA ALA A 64 -1.24 -22.52 -5.75
C ALA A 64 -1.36 -21.33 -4.78
N ASN A 65 -1.31 -21.59 -3.48
CA ASN A 65 -1.42 -20.54 -2.46
C ASN A 65 -0.20 -19.61 -2.44
N LEU A 66 1.01 -20.14 -2.57
CA LEU A 66 2.22 -19.32 -2.63
C LEU A 66 2.30 -18.53 -3.95
N THR A 67 1.82 -19.10 -5.06
CA THR A 67 1.68 -18.38 -6.32
C THR A 67 0.71 -17.19 -6.16
N LEU A 68 -0.45 -17.41 -5.54
CA LEU A 68 -1.38 -16.31 -5.21
C LEU A 68 -0.68 -15.24 -4.38
N ALA A 69 0.06 -15.64 -3.34
CA ALA A 69 0.76 -14.71 -2.47
C ALA A 69 1.79 -13.86 -3.22
N VAL A 70 2.54 -14.44 -4.16
CA VAL A 70 3.54 -13.71 -4.95
C VAL A 70 2.88 -12.84 -6.00
N LEU A 71 1.98 -13.40 -6.82
CA LEU A 71 1.42 -12.69 -7.97
C LEU A 71 0.56 -11.49 -7.57
N VAL A 72 -0.19 -11.57 -6.47
CA VAL A 72 -1.00 -10.44 -6.01
C VAL A 72 -0.16 -9.22 -5.56
N ARG A 73 1.15 -9.40 -5.33
CA ARG A 73 2.09 -8.32 -5.02
C ARG A 73 2.86 -7.80 -6.23
N GLN A 74 2.68 -8.42 -7.38
CA GLN A 74 3.32 -7.98 -8.62
C GLN A 74 2.69 -6.66 -9.10
N GLN A 75 3.51 -5.66 -9.45
CA GLN A 75 3.07 -4.30 -9.75
C GLN A 75 2.03 -4.21 -10.87
N TYR A 76 2.18 -5.01 -11.94
CA TYR A 76 1.19 -5.06 -13.02
C TYR A 76 -0.14 -5.65 -12.55
N VAL A 77 -0.11 -6.65 -11.68
CA VAL A 77 -1.31 -7.24 -11.09
C VAL A 77 -2.01 -6.21 -10.19
N ILE A 78 -1.24 -5.48 -9.37
CA ILE A 78 -1.77 -4.38 -8.55
C ILE A 78 -2.46 -3.33 -9.44
N ASN A 79 -1.76 -2.84 -10.47
CA ASN A 79 -2.30 -1.84 -11.38
C ASN A 79 -3.55 -2.35 -12.13
N PHE A 80 -3.56 -3.62 -12.53
CA PHE A 80 -4.72 -4.26 -13.14
C PHE A 80 -5.92 -4.32 -12.19
N LEU A 81 -5.72 -4.72 -10.94
CA LEU A 81 -6.79 -4.75 -9.92
C LEU A 81 -7.36 -3.35 -9.66
N PHE A 82 -6.49 -2.32 -9.57
CA PHE A 82 -6.94 -0.94 -9.44
C PHE A 82 -7.74 -0.51 -10.67
N ARG A 83 -7.21 -0.73 -11.88
CA ARG A 83 -7.91 -0.38 -13.14
C ARG A 83 -9.27 -1.06 -13.22
N LEU A 84 -9.35 -2.35 -12.87
CA LEU A 84 -10.61 -3.09 -12.86
C LEU A 84 -11.60 -2.50 -11.85
N ALA A 85 -11.16 -2.24 -10.62
CA ALA A 85 -12.02 -1.67 -9.59
C ALA A 85 -12.48 -0.25 -9.91
N THR A 86 -11.61 0.57 -10.52
CA THR A 86 -11.87 1.98 -10.84
C THR A 86 -12.55 2.19 -12.21
N SER A 87 -12.79 1.13 -12.98
CA SER A 87 -13.56 1.22 -14.22
C SER A 87 -15.07 1.41 -13.99
N ALA A 88 -15.56 1.24 -12.77
CA ALA A 88 -16.96 1.43 -12.44
C ALA A 88 -17.36 2.91 -12.57
N PRO A 89 -18.41 3.22 -13.35
CA PRO A 89 -18.82 4.60 -13.55
C PRO A 89 -19.44 5.20 -12.28
N THR A 90 -19.32 6.52 -12.16
CA THR A 90 -19.89 7.26 -11.01
C THR A 90 -21.41 7.25 -10.93
N SER A 91 -22.09 6.76 -11.97
CA SER A 91 -23.53 6.49 -11.98
C SER A 91 -23.96 5.25 -11.18
N TRP A 92 -23.03 4.34 -10.90
CA TRP A 92 -23.34 3.16 -10.08
C TRP A 92 -23.68 3.57 -8.64
N PRO A 93 -24.48 2.74 -7.93
CA PRO A 93 -24.82 3.01 -6.52
C PRO A 93 -23.58 3.23 -5.66
N LEU A 94 -23.60 4.25 -4.79
CA LEU A 94 -22.47 4.60 -3.94
C LEU A 94 -21.95 3.42 -3.10
N ARG A 95 -22.84 2.52 -2.67
CA ARG A 95 -22.45 1.33 -1.88
C ARG A 95 -21.52 0.38 -2.66
N VAL A 96 -21.76 0.23 -3.97
CA VAL A 96 -20.91 -0.59 -4.86
C VAL A 96 -19.55 0.09 -5.02
N ARG A 97 -19.54 1.38 -5.37
CA ARG A 97 -18.31 2.18 -5.53
C ARG A 97 -17.51 2.27 -4.24
N TRP A 98 -18.20 2.35 -3.09
CA TRP A 98 -17.56 2.29 -1.77
C TRP A 98 -16.81 0.97 -1.56
N THR A 99 -17.40 -0.16 -1.95
CA THR A 99 -16.77 -1.47 -1.84
C THR A 99 -15.60 -1.62 -2.80
N LEU A 100 -15.76 -1.21 -4.06
CA LEU A 100 -14.70 -1.23 -5.07
C LEU A 100 -13.50 -0.38 -4.66
N GLY A 101 -13.74 0.78 -4.05
CA GLY A 101 -12.67 1.63 -3.49
C GLY A 101 -11.82 0.96 -2.41
N LYS A 102 -12.19 -0.22 -1.89
CA LYS A 102 -11.37 -1.00 -0.95
C LYS A 102 -10.34 -1.90 -1.65
N VAL A 103 -10.17 -1.77 -2.96
CA VAL A 103 -9.23 -2.57 -3.76
C VAL A 103 -7.81 -2.60 -3.19
N TYR A 104 -7.33 -1.51 -2.59
CA TYR A 104 -5.99 -1.44 -2.00
C TYR A 104 -5.77 -2.40 -0.81
N HIS A 105 -6.79 -3.10 -0.34
CA HIS A 105 -6.67 -4.14 0.68
C HIS A 105 -6.29 -5.54 0.13
N PHE A 106 -5.99 -5.65 -1.17
CA PHE A 106 -5.60 -6.93 -1.80
C PHE A 106 -4.40 -7.63 -1.11
N GLY A 107 -3.59 -6.91 -0.34
CA GLY A 107 -2.55 -7.49 0.50
C GLY A 107 -3.05 -8.57 1.48
N GLY A 108 -4.35 -8.60 1.80
CA GLY A 108 -4.97 -9.69 2.55
C GLY A 108 -4.89 -11.05 1.84
N LEU A 109 -4.98 -11.06 0.50
CA LEU A 109 -4.79 -12.28 -0.31
C LEU A 109 -3.35 -12.80 -0.20
N HIS A 110 -2.36 -11.89 -0.16
CA HIS A 110 -0.96 -12.26 0.08
C HIS A 110 -0.79 -12.98 1.43
N VAL A 111 -1.33 -12.41 2.50
CA VAL A 111 -1.20 -13.00 3.84
C VAL A 111 -1.94 -14.33 3.93
N GLY A 112 -3.18 -14.39 3.44
CA GLY A 112 -3.96 -15.64 3.42
C GLY A 112 -3.27 -16.73 2.62
N GLY A 113 -2.80 -16.42 1.41
CA GLY A 113 -2.06 -17.35 0.55
C GLY A 113 -0.73 -17.78 1.15
N ALA A 114 0.05 -16.86 1.73
CA ALA A 114 1.32 -17.20 2.35
C ALA A 114 1.16 -18.15 3.55
N VAL A 115 0.20 -17.87 4.44
CA VAL A 115 -0.08 -18.72 5.61
C VAL A 115 -0.64 -20.08 5.19
N ALA A 116 -1.62 -20.12 4.29
CA ALA A 116 -2.18 -21.37 3.77
C ALA A 116 -1.13 -22.18 3.02
N GLY A 117 -0.34 -21.54 2.14
CA GLY A 117 0.71 -22.20 1.37
C GLY A 117 1.82 -22.77 2.25
N ALA A 118 2.25 -22.05 3.29
CA ALA A 118 3.20 -22.57 4.27
C ALA A 118 2.62 -23.78 5.02
N GLY A 119 1.34 -23.71 5.45
CA GLY A 119 0.67 -24.83 6.12
C GLY A 119 0.57 -26.08 5.25
N TRP A 120 0.18 -25.93 3.97
CA TRP A 120 0.14 -27.05 3.02
C TRP A 120 1.52 -27.64 2.77
N PHE A 121 2.55 -26.79 2.68
CA PHE A 121 3.91 -27.26 2.48
C PHE A 121 4.47 -28.01 3.69
N VAL A 122 4.12 -27.59 4.92
CA VAL A 122 4.43 -28.36 6.15
C VAL A 122 3.79 -29.74 6.08
N ALA A 123 2.52 -29.84 5.70
CA ALA A 123 1.83 -31.11 5.55
C ALA A 123 2.48 -32.01 4.49
N SER A 124 2.92 -31.45 3.35
CA SER A 124 3.67 -32.16 2.32
C SER A 124 5.02 -32.65 2.84
N ALA A 125 5.78 -31.81 3.55
CA ALA A 125 7.07 -32.19 4.13
C ALA A 125 6.95 -33.36 5.12
N VAL A 126 5.86 -33.41 5.89
CA VAL A 126 5.56 -34.54 6.78
C VAL A 126 5.23 -35.80 5.98
N ALA A 127 4.40 -35.68 4.94
CA ALA A 127 3.98 -36.82 4.11
C ALA A 127 5.15 -37.44 3.32
N THR A 128 6.19 -36.67 3.03
CA THR A 128 7.38 -37.09 2.25
C THR A 128 8.64 -37.26 3.12
N ALA A 129 8.50 -37.31 4.42
CA ALA A 129 9.65 -37.35 5.36
C ALA A 129 10.55 -38.58 5.23
N ALA A 130 10.04 -39.69 4.65
CA ALA A 130 10.83 -40.93 4.42
C ALA A 130 11.76 -40.86 3.20
N ASP A 131 11.55 -39.88 2.30
CA ASP A 131 12.43 -39.68 1.12
C ASP A 131 13.59 -38.76 1.55
N ALA A 132 14.75 -39.35 1.81
CA ALA A 132 15.89 -38.67 2.42
C ALA A 132 16.39 -37.42 1.64
N PRO A 133 16.62 -37.44 0.30
CA PRO A 133 17.01 -36.23 -0.42
C PRO A 133 15.96 -35.14 -0.39
N LEU A 134 14.70 -35.50 -0.57
CA LEU A 134 13.57 -34.59 -0.57
C LEU A 134 13.30 -34.00 0.83
N ALA A 135 13.45 -34.84 1.87
CA ALA A 135 13.25 -34.43 3.24
C ALA A 135 14.18 -33.27 3.67
N VAL A 136 15.46 -33.31 3.30
CA VAL A 136 16.41 -32.22 3.61
C VAL A 136 15.98 -30.91 3.00
N VAL A 137 15.63 -30.93 1.71
CA VAL A 137 15.13 -29.70 1.01
C VAL A 137 13.84 -29.22 1.64
N ASN A 138 12.89 -30.11 1.92
CA ASN A 138 11.57 -29.75 2.46
C ASN A 138 11.69 -29.15 3.86
N TRP A 139 12.44 -29.74 4.77
CA TRP A 139 12.57 -29.20 6.12
C TRP A 139 13.37 -27.89 6.17
N THR A 140 14.36 -27.72 5.27
CA THR A 140 15.06 -26.45 5.10
C THR A 140 14.10 -25.36 4.63
N LEU A 141 13.25 -25.68 3.65
CA LEU A 141 12.24 -24.75 3.14
C LEU A 141 11.16 -24.44 4.19
N VAL A 142 10.69 -25.43 4.97
CA VAL A 142 9.78 -25.24 6.10
C VAL A 142 10.36 -24.26 7.10
N ALA A 143 11.60 -24.48 7.54
CA ALA A 143 12.28 -23.58 8.48
C ALA A 143 12.35 -22.13 7.95
N LEU A 144 12.67 -21.99 6.65
CA LEU A 144 12.75 -20.68 6.00
C LEU A 144 11.36 -20.01 5.89
N LEU A 145 10.32 -20.73 5.49
CA LEU A 145 8.95 -20.21 5.42
C LEU A 145 8.44 -19.80 6.81
N VAL A 146 8.71 -20.59 7.85
CA VAL A 146 8.35 -20.23 9.23
C VAL A 146 9.08 -18.97 9.66
N LEU A 147 10.37 -18.82 9.36
CA LEU A 147 11.13 -17.60 9.63
C LEU A 147 10.54 -16.37 8.93
N ILE A 148 10.21 -16.51 7.63
CA ILE A 148 9.60 -15.43 6.83
C ILE A 148 8.24 -15.02 7.43
N VAL A 149 7.39 -15.97 7.78
CA VAL A 149 6.07 -15.71 8.37
C VAL A 149 6.20 -15.11 9.77
N ALA A 150 7.06 -15.65 10.62
CA ALA A 150 7.26 -15.16 11.99
C ALA A 150 7.77 -13.72 12.02
N THR A 151 8.72 -13.37 11.15
CA THR A 151 9.25 -12.01 11.05
C THR A 151 8.28 -11.03 10.39
N ALA A 152 7.29 -11.52 9.61
CA ALA A 152 6.22 -10.72 9.05
C ALA A 152 5.09 -10.39 10.03
N LEU A 153 5.06 -11.01 11.21
CA LEU A 153 4.06 -10.71 12.23
C LEU A 153 4.12 -9.23 12.66
N PRO A 154 2.96 -8.57 12.88
CA PRO A 154 2.90 -7.14 13.15
C PRO A 154 3.82 -6.64 14.28
N PRO A 155 3.98 -7.33 15.43
CA PRO A 155 4.86 -6.86 16.50
C PRO A 155 6.34 -6.82 16.09
N PHE A 156 6.81 -7.85 15.36
CA PHE A 156 8.20 -7.90 14.90
C PHE A 156 8.42 -6.85 13.81
N ARG A 157 7.56 -6.81 12.79
CA ARG A 157 7.66 -5.87 11.68
C ARG A 157 7.63 -4.41 12.15
N ALA A 158 6.79 -4.07 13.13
CA ALA A 158 6.71 -2.71 13.65
C ALA A 158 7.96 -2.27 14.43
N ARG A 159 8.68 -3.23 15.05
CA ARG A 159 9.87 -2.94 15.86
C ARG A 159 11.17 -3.06 15.06
N HIS A 160 11.22 -3.95 14.07
CA HIS A 160 12.41 -4.34 13.33
C HIS A 160 12.15 -4.34 11.81
N HIS A 161 11.63 -3.23 11.27
CA HIS A 161 11.20 -3.12 9.88
C HIS A 161 12.30 -3.52 8.87
N ASP A 162 13.53 -3.01 9.03
CA ASP A 162 14.64 -3.27 8.12
C ASP A 162 15.07 -4.75 8.11
N HIS A 163 15.05 -5.39 9.29
CA HIS A 163 15.32 -6.82 9.39
C HIS A 163 14.23 -7.64 8.72
N PHE A 164 12.96 -7.28 8.95
CA PHE A 164 11.83 -7.88 8.24
C PHE A 164 12.00 -7.76 6.73
N GLU A 165 12.30 -6.58 6.20
CA GLU A 165 12.46 -6.37 4.76
C GLU A 165 13.58 -7.25 4.17
N LYS A 166 14.73 -7.30 4.83
CA LYS A 166 15.88 -8.14 4.41
C LYS A 166 15.54 -9.63 4.44
N ILE A 167 15.01 -10.12 5.58
CA ILE A 167 14.65 -11.54 5.73
C ILE A 167 13.57 -11.92 4.72
N HIS A 168 12.56 -11.09 4.53
CA HIS A 168 11.48 -11.34 3.58
C HIS A 168 11.97 -11.39 2.14
N ARG A 169 12.85 -10.47 1.75
CA ARG A 169 13.43 -10.39 0.41
C ARG A 169 14.37 -11.55 0.12
N PHE A 170 15.44 -11.68 0.89
CA PHE A 170 16.47 -12.70 0.65
C PHE A 170 15.95 -14.11 0.98
N GLY A 171 15.19 -14.24 2.06
CA GLY A 171 14.50 -15.49 2.39
C GLY A 171 13.51 -15.90 1.31
N GLY A 172 12.75 -14.96 0.74
CA GLY A 172 11.85 -15.23 -0.38
C GLY A 172 12.57 -15.72 -1.64
N TRP A 173 13.73 -15.13 -1.97
CA TRP A 173 14.54 -15.61 -3.10
C TRP A 173 15.13 -17.01 -2.84
N SER A 174 15.63 -17.24 -1.63
CA SER A 174 16.14 -18.56 -1.23
C SER A 174 15.03 -19.61 -1.23
N ALA A 175 13.83 -19.25 -0.72
CA ALA A 175 12.66 -20.12 -0.75
C ALA A 175 12.27 -20.50 -2.18
N LEU A 176 12.29 -19.54 -3.12
CA LEU A 176 12.01 -19.81 -4.53
C LEU A 176 13.04 -20.80 -5.13
N GLY A 177 14.33 -20.65 -4.83
CA GLY A 177 15.37 -21.60 -5.24
C GLY A 177 15.14 -22.99 -4.67
N LEU A 178 14.76 -23.08 -3.38
CA LEU A 178 14.43 -24.35 -2.73
C LEU A 178 13.14 -24.98 -3.29
N PHE A 179 12.14 -24.18 -3.70
CA PHE A 179 10.96 -24.67 -4.39
C PHE A 179 11.30 -25.28 -5.77
N TRP A 180 12.23 -24.68 -6.49
CA TRP A 180 12.75 -25.28 -7.71
C TRP A 180 13.43 -26.64 -7.43
N ALA A 181 14.29 -26.72 -6.42
CA ALA A 181 14.93 -27.96 -6.01
C ALA A 181 13.91 -29.04 -5.60
N HIS A 182 12.96 -28.69 -4.73
CA HIS A 182 11.85 -29.54 -4.33
C HIS A 182 11.08 -30.07 -5.54
N THR A 183 10.67 -29.18 -6.44
CA THR A 183 9.88 -29.54 -7.61
C THR A 183 10.63 -30.48 -8.52
N LEU A 184 11.90 -30.22 -8.80
CA LEU A 184 12.73 -31.10 -9.66
C LEU A 184 12.97 -32.49 -9.05
N LEU A 185 13.15 -32.57 -7.73
CA LEU A 185 13.32 -33.84 -7.01
C LEU A 185 12.01 -34.67 -6.95
N SER A 186 10.85 -33.98 -6.92
CA SER A 186 9.53 -34.62 -6.86
C SER A 186 9.06 -35.18 -8.21
N SER A 187 9.88 -35.16 -9.26
CA SER A 187 9.56 -35.63 -10.63
C SER A 187 8.22 -35.06 -11.15
N PRO A 188 8.07 -33.73 -11.26
CA PRO A 188 6.84 -33.10 -11.57
C PRO A 188 6.42 -33.25 -13.02
N GLY A 189 5.09 -33.14 -13.25
CA GLY A 189 4.55 -32.80 -14.55
C GLY A 189 4.91 -31.38 -14.99
N PRO A 190 4.52 -30.94 -16.20
CA PRO A 190 4.90 -29.64 -16.75
C PRO A 190 4.26 -28.45 -16.01
N VAL A 191 3.09 -28.63 -15.39
CA VAL A 191 2.34 -27.54 -14.76
C VAL A 191 3.09 -26.89 -13.61
N PRO A 192 3.64 -27.60 -12.60
CA PRO A 192 4.42 -26.97 -11.55
C PRO A 192 5.64 -26.21 -12.06
N LEU A 193 6.33 -26.71 -13.08
CA LEU A 193 7.49 -26.05 -13.69
C LEU A 193 7.10 -24.73 -14.36
N VAL A 194 6.01 -24.71 -15.12
CA VAL A 194 5.48 -23.48 -15.74
C VAL A 194 5.07 -22.47 -14.69
N VAL A 195 4.37 -22.90 -13.65
CA VAL A 195 3.95 -22.00 -12.55
C VAL A 195 5.17 -21.40 -11.85
N LEU A 196 6.19 -22.20 -11.53
CA LEU A 196 7.42 -21.68 -10.92
C LEU A 196 8.17 -20.73 -11.86
N ALA A 197 8.19 -20.99 -13.17
CA ALA A 197 8.79 -20.07 -14.13
C ALA A 197 8.07 -18.71 -14.15
N VAL A 198 6.73 -18.72 -14.13
CA VAL A 198 5.92 -17.49 -14.04
C VAL A 198 6.18 -16.74 -12.73
N VAL A 199 6.24 -17.43 -11.60
CA VAL A 199 6.56 -16.85 -10.29
C VAL A 199 7.97 -16.25 -10.30
N THR A 200 8.94 -16.98 -10.82
CA THR A 200 10.34 -16.52 -10.93
C THR A 200 10.44 -15.25 -11.78
N PHE A 201 9.81 -15.26 -12.95
CA PHE A 201 9.75 -14.08 -13.83
C PHE A 201 9.08 -12.90 -13.13
N SER A 202 7.96 -13.13 -12.44
CA SER A 202 7.24 -12.11 -11.67
C SER A 202 8.12 -11.45 -10.61
N VAL A 203 8.91 -12.25 -9.88
CA VAL A 203 9.85 -11.75 -8.86
C VAL A 203 11.04 -11.02 -9.49
N ALA A 204 11.58 -11.53 -10.59
CA ALA A 204 12.74 -10.97 -11.27
C ALA A 204 12.44 -9.67 -12.02
N LEU A 205 11.23 -9.52 -12.58
CA LEU A 205 10.87 -8.45 -13.49
C LEU A 205 11.17 -7.02 -12.97
N PRO A 206 10.85 -6.64 -11.72
CA PRO A 206 11.21 -5.32 -11.19
C PRO A 206 12.73 -5.10 -11.10
N TRP A 207 13.50 -6.18 -10.95
CA TRP A 207 14.96 -6.14 -10.87
C TRP A 207 15.61 -6.02 -12.25
N LEU A 208 15.02 -6.65 -13.28
CA LEU A 208 15.44 -6.51 -14.66
C LEU A 208 15.19 -5.09 -15.22
N ARG A 209 14.31 -4.33 -14.56
CA ARG A 209 13.99 -2.96 -14.94
C ARG A 209 14.64 -1.89 -14.05
N LEU A 210 15.64 -2.25 -13.26
CA LEU A 210 16.39 -1.30 -12.47
C LEU A 210 17.16 -0.32 -13.36
N ARG A 211 17.03 0.96 -13.01
CA ARG A 211 17.81 2.04 -13.63
C ARG A 211 18.44 2.91 -12.56
N LYS A 212 19.67 3.34 -12.79
CA LYS A 212 20.32 4.38 -12.00
C LYS A 212 20.14 5.70 -12.74
N VAL A 213 19.35 6.59 -12.20
CA VAL A 213 18.93 7.84 -12.86
C VAL A 213 19.46 9.06 -12.13
N ASP A 214 19.64 10.15 -12.85
CA ASP A 214 19.98 11.44 -12.28
C ASP A 214 18.72 12.03 -11.60
N VAL A 215 18.92 12.76 -10.52
CA VAL A 215 17.85 13.43 -9.79
C VAL A 215 18.27 14.85 -9.45
N ARG A 216 17.40 15.82 -9.71
CA ARG A 216 17.56 17.21 -9.29
C ARG A 216 16.84 17.40 -7.97
N LEU A 217 17.58 17.78 -6.93
CA LEU A 217 17.09 17.92 -5.57
C LEU A 217 17.01 19.40 -5.20
N GLU A 218 15.82 19.82 -4.79
CA GLU A 218 15.56 21.13 -4.20
C GLU A 218 15.16 20.91 -2.74
N ARG A 219 15.83 21.59 -1.81
CA ARG A 219 15.61 21.44 -0.38
C ARG A 219 15.01 22.71 0.21
N PRO A 220 13.67 22.84 0.24
CA PRO A 220 12.98 24.01 0.82
C PRO A 220 13.26 24.16 2.33
N SER A 221 13.49 23.05 3.03
CA SER A 221 13.77 23.07 4.48
C SER A 221 14.65 21.89 4.89
N ARG A 222 15.03 21.82 6.15
CA ARG A 222 15.70 20.63 6.73
C ARG A 222 14.77 19.41 6.87
N HIS A 223 13.48 19.57 6.60
CA HIS A 223 12.46 18.52 6.74
C HIS A 223 12.02 17.92 5.41
N VAL A 224 12.12 18.67 4.31
CA VAL A 224 11.57 18.27 3.01
C VAL A 224 12.60 18.47 1.90
N VAL A 225 12.64 17.54 0.96
CA VAL A 225 13.30 17.68 -0.34
C VAL A 225 12.30 17.36 -1.46
N LEU A 226 12.34 18.14 -2.52
CA LEU A 226 11.63 17.91 -3.77
C LEU A 226 12.62 17.27 -4.76
N ALA A 227 12.38 16.03 -5.13
CA ALA A 227 13.23 15.27 -6.04
C ALA A 227 12.58 15.24 -7.43
N ARG A 228 13.20 15.88 -8.42
CA ARG A 228 12.72 15.95 -9.81
C ARG A 228 13.46 14.95 -10.68
N PHE A 229 12.70 14.21 -11.47
CA PHE A 229 13.15 13.19 -12.40
C PHE A 229 12.72 13.53 -13.81
N ASP A 230 13.64 13.40 -14.75
CA ASP A 230 13.40 13.54 -16.18
C ASP A 230 14.31 12.56 -16.94
N TYR A 231 13.88 11.31 -17.02
CA TYR A 231 14.61 10.23 -17.70
C TYR A 231 13.76 9.52 -18.77
N GLY A 232 12.82 10.27 -19.38
CA GLY A 232 11.94 9.80 -20.44
C GLY A 232 10.69 9.05 -19.97
N GLU A 233 10.41 9.08 -18.67
CA GLU A 233 9.21 8.44 -18.09
C GLU A 233 8.34 9.50 -17.41
N THR A 234 7.05 9.48 -17.71
CA THR A 234 6.03 10.29 -17.00
C THR A 234 4.98 9.35 -16.43
N PRO A 235 5.11 8.95 -15.17
CA PRO A 235 4.14 8.05 -14.54
C PRO A 235 2.78 8.74 -14.33
N PHE A 236 1.70 7.97 -14.27
CA PHE A 236 0.38 8.53 -14.01
C PHE A 236 0.29 9.14 -12.59
N ALA A 237 -0.55 10.16 -12.44
CA ALA A 237 -0.71 10.89 -11.19
C ALA A 237 -1.07 9.94 -10.02
N GLY A 238 -0.43 10.14 -8.88
CA GLY A 238 -0.68 9.34 -7.67
C GLY A 238 -0.15 7.89 -7.71
N SER A 239 0.46 7.45 -8.82
CA SER A 239 1.26 6.23 -8.79
C SER A 239 2.51 6.43 -7.92
N SER A 240 3.14 5.36 -7.47
CA SER A 240 4.35 5.43 -6.65
C SER A 240 5.56 4.88 -7.39
N THR A 241 6.69 5.58 -7.24
CA THR A 241 8.01 5.11 -7.67
C THR A 241 8.83 4.72 -6.45
N ALA A 242 9.36 3.50 -6.47
CA ALA A 242 10.31 3.05 -5.46
C ALA A 242 11.72 3.50 -5.84
N ILE A 243 12.39 4.19 -4.91
CA ILE A 243 13.77 4.64 -5.06
C ILE A 243 14.67 4.03 -3.98
N SER A 244 15.95 3.88 -4.30
CA SER A 244 16.97 3.41 -3.38
C SER A 244 18.34 4.06 -3.67
N ARG A 245 19.17 4.19 -2.64
CA ARG A 245 20.58 4.56 -2.80
C ARG A 245 21.45 3.37 -3.21
N SER A 246 21.00 2.15 -2.88
CA SER A 246 21.67 0.88 -3.22
C SER A 246 20.63 -0.20 -3.46
N PRO A 247 20.67 -0.93 -4.61
CA PRO A 247 19.60 -1.85 -5.00
C PRO A 247 19.36 -2.99 -4.01
N LEU A 248 20.40 -3.45 -3.32
CA LEU A 248 20.30 -4.56 -2.34
C LEU A 248 19.92 -4.11 -0.92
N LYS A 249 19.84 -2.79 -0.70
CA LYS A 249 19.40 -2.22 0.58
C LYS A 249 17.92 -1.83 0.54
N GLU A 250 17.54 -0.83 1.36
CA GLU A 250 16.16 -0.38 1.52
C GLU A 250 15.60 0.26 0.25
N TRP A 251 14.32 0.04 0.01
CA TRP A 251 13.55 0.68 -1.04
C TRP A 251 12.40 1.47 -0.44
N HIS A 252 12.27 2.72 -0.85
CA HIS A 252 11.23 3.62 -0.37
C HIS A 252 10.37 4.12 -1.53
N SER A 253 9.06 3.96 -1.39
CA SER A 253 8.08 4.35 -2.41
C SER A 253 7.48 5.70 -2.08
N PHE A 254 7.48 6.60 -3.07
CA PHE A 254 6.90 7.93 -2.97
C PHE A 254 5.92 8.17 -4.11
N ALA A 255 4.89 8.98 -3.86
CA ALA A 255 3.89 9.29 -4.87
C ALA A 255 4.49 10.20 -5.95
N ASN A 256 4.23 9.84 -7.19
CA ASN A 256 4.64 10.59 -8.37
C ASN A 256 3.74 11.80 -8.58
N VAL A 257 4.34 12.96 -8.69
CA VAL A 257 3.68 14.22 -9.02
C VAL A 257 4.13 14.65 -10.42
N PRO A 258 3.48 14.17 -11.49
CA PRO A 258 3.72 14.69 -12.83
C PRO A 258 3.23 16.12 -12.91
N ALA A 259 3.97 16.99 -13.59
CA ALA A 259 3.53 18.34 -13.85
C ALA A 259 2.68 18.35 -15.14
N PRO A 260 1.49 19.00 -15.15
CA PRO A 260 0.70 19.11 -16.35
C PRO A 260 1.48 19.73 -17.52
N GLY A 261 1.53 19.03 -18.67
CA GLY A 261 2.22 19.52 -19.88
C GLY A 261 3.76 19.51 -19.82
N GLN A 262 4.36 18.89 -18.82
CA GLN A 262 5.83 18.75 -18.70
C GLN A 262 6.23 17.27 -18.67
N SER A 263 7.44 16.98 -19.21
CA SER A 263 8.03 15.66 -19.10
C SER A 263 8.52 15.40 -17.67
N GLY A 264 8.56 14.11 -17.29
CA GLY A 264 9.06 13.68 -16.00
C GLY A 264 8.08 13.87 -14.85
N PHE A 265 8.59 13.84 -13.64
CA PHE A 265 7.80 13.92 -12.41
C PHE A 265 8.66 14.38 -11.23
N ARG A 266 8.03 14.69 -10.13
CA ARG A 266 8.73 14.91 -8.87
C ARG A 266 8.18 14.03 -7.75
N LEU A 267 9.00 13.82 -6.73
CA LEU A 267 8.63 13.20 -5.46
C LEU A 267 8.78 14.24 -4.34
N THR A 268 7.84 14.23 -3.40
CA THR A 268 7.96 15.02 -2.17
C THR A 268 8.41 14.08 -1.06
N ILE A 269 9.66 14.24 -0.63
CA ILE A 269 10.30 13.37 0.36
C ILE A 269 10.44 14.15 1.66
N SER A 270 9.79 13.68 2.72
CA SER A 270 9.85 14.29 4.05
C SER A 270 10.65 13.42 5.01
N ARG A 271 11.30 14.05 5.98
CA ARG A 271 12.06 13.36 7.04
C ARG A 271 11.09 12.56 7.93
N ALA A 272 11.13 11.24 7.81
CA ALA A 272 10.25 10.32 8.54
C ALA A 272 11.01 9.17 9.23
N GLY A 273 12.32 9.04 8.97
CA GLY A 273 13.20 8.01 9.53
C GLY A 273 14.64 8.23 9.07
N ASP A 274 15.53 7.31 9.39
CA ASP A 274 16.97 7.41 9.16
C ASP A 274 17.31 7.54 7.66
N TRP A 275 16.67 6.72 6.82
CA TRP A 275 16.92 6.75 5.37
C TRP A 275 16.51 8.08 4.74
N THR A 276 15.30 8.55 5.03
CA THR A 276 14.82 9.84 4.48
C THR A 276 15.60 11.01 5.07
N GLY A 277 16.03 10.90 6.32
CA GLY A 277 16.92 11.86 6.97
C GLY A 277 18.24 11.99 6.24
N SER A 278 18.97 10.88 6.06
CA SER A 278 20.22 10.85 5.32
C SER A 278 20.05 11.30 3.86
N PHE A 279 18.92 10.95 3.22
CA PHE A 279 18.64 11.37 1.85
C PHE A 279 18.55 12.90 1.73
N ILE A 280 17.85 13.55 2.68
CA ILE A 280 17.68 15.01 2.74
C ILE A 280 19.00 15.72 3.09
N ASP A 281 19.83 15.10 3.93
CA ASP A 281 21.09 15.69 4.36
C ASP A 281 22.18 15.55 3.28
N ASP A 282 22.28 14.39 2.63
CA ASP A 282 23.35 14.05 1.67
C ASP A 282 23.08 14.54 0.24
N LEU A 283 21.81 14.76 -0.14
CA LEU A 283 21.37 15.21 -1.47
C LEU A 283 22.05 14.42 -2.62
N PRO A 284 21.87 13.09 -2.71
CA PRO A 284 22.57 12.28 -3.70
C PRO A 284 22.15 12.68 -5.13
N PRO A 285 23.12 12.88 -6.07
CA PRO A 285 22.79 13.30 -7.43
C PRO A 285 22.17 12.21 -8.29
N ARG A 286 22.26 10.96 -7.86
CA ARG A 286 21.73 9.78 -8.57
C ARG A 286 21.12 8.79 -7.61
N VAL A 287 20.03 8.14 -8.06
CA VAL A 287 19.34 7.08 -7.30
C VAL A 287 18.98 5.92 -8.22
N TRP A 288 18.75 4.76 -7.61
CA TRP A 288 18.15 3.63 -8.29
C TRP A 288 16.63 3.75 -8.27
N VAL A 289 15.99 3.45 -9.40
CA VAL A 289 14.53 3.38 -9.53
C VAL A 289 14.12 2.01 -10.04
N LYS A 290 12.97 1.51 -9.58
CA LYS A 290 12.30 0.37 -10.21
C LYS A 290 11.46 0.92 -11.34
N GLY A 291 11.63 0.40 -12.55
CA GLY A 291 10.94 0.88 -13.75
C GLY A 291 9.47 0.51 -13.85
N ILE A 292 8.82 0.11 -12.75
CA ILE A 292 7.40 -0.21 -12.70
C ILE A 292 6.81 0.55 -11.52
N THR A 293 5.88 1.46 -11.81
CA THR A 293 5.15 2.22 -10.80
C THR A 293 3.88 1.48 -10.37
N THR A 294 3.39 1.75 -9.17
CA THR A 294 2.17 1.13 -8.63
C THR A 294 1.13 2.18 -8.26
N ALA A 295 -0.14 1.86 -8.53
CA ALA A 295 -1.25 2.70 -8.10
C ALA A 295 -1.27 2.84 -6.56
N GLY A 296 -1.54 4.05 -6.09
CA GLY A 296 -1.73 4.40 -4.69
C GLY A 296 -3.20 4.39 -4.27
N VAL A 297 -3.46 4.45 -2.96
CA VAL A 297 -4.83 4.46 -2.42
C VAL A 297 -5.68 5.60 -2.99
N ALA A 298 -5.08 6.73 -3.30
CA ALA A 298 -5.79 7.90 -3.80
C ALA A 298 -6.33 7.72 -5.23
N ASN A 299 -5.76 6.80 -6.03
CA ASN A 299 -6.27 6.52 -7.39
C ASN A 299 -7.71 5.97 -7.44
N ILE A 300 -8.31 5.68 -6.29
CA ILE A 300 -9.75 5.34 -6.22
C ILE A 300 -10.67 6.56 -6.35
N GLU A 301 -10.14 7.79 -6.34
CA GLU A 301 -10.95 9.03 -6.37
C GLU A 301 -11.93 9.05 -7.54
N VAL A 302 -11.54 8.49 -8.70
CA VAL A 302 -12.36 8.43 -9.92
C VAL A 302 -13.67 7.66 -9.74
N LEU A 303 -13.79 6.87 -8.69
CA LEU A 303 -15.05 6.23 -8.29
C LEU A 303 -16.09 7.20 -7.74
N PHE A 304 -15.70 8.44 -7.42
CA PHE A 304 -16.55 9.40 -6.71
C PHE A 304 -16.71 10.69 -7.51
N LYS A 305 -17.87 11.30 -7.38
CA LYS A 305 -18.17 12.60 -8.04
C LYS A 305 -17.40 13.74 -7.40
N LYS A 306 -17.16 13.65 -6.09
CA LYS A 306 -16.42 14.65 -5.29
C LYS A 306 -15.73 13.96 -4.12
N VAL A 307 -14.52 14.37 -3.79
CA VAL A 307 -13.75 13.79 -2.68
C VAL A 307 -13.19 14.87 -1.75
N VAL A 308 -12.97 14.52 -0.49
CA VAL A 308 -12.16 15.31 0.44
C VAL A 308 -10.84 14.59 0.68
N TYR A 309 -9.73 15.26 0.41
CA TYR A 309 -8.41 14.83 0.83
C TYR A 309 -8.11 15.34 2.22
N VAL A 310 -7.70 14.45 3.11
CA VAL A 310 -7.27 14.75 4.47
C VAL A 310 -5.81 14.34 4.62
N ALA A 311 -4.95 15.33 4.75
CA ALA A 311 -3.51 15.13 4.88
C ALA A 311 -2.99 15.63 6.21
N THR A 312 -1.98 14.96 6.78
CA THR A 312 -1.19 15.53 7.87
C THR A 312 0.30 15.46 7.55
N GLY A 313 1.01 16.56 7.82
CA GLY A 313 2.44 16.64 7.53
C GLY A 313 2.73 16.20 6.10
N SER A 314 3.61 15.21 5.94
CA SER A 314 4.04 14.64 4.65
C SER A 314 2.95 13.92 3.85
N GLY A 315 1.80 13.65 4.45
CA GLY A 315 0.65 13.10 3.73
C GLY A 315 0.15 13.97 2.58
N ILE A 316 0.57 15.23 2.50
CA ILE A 316 0.32 16.10 1.35
C ILE A 316 0.98 15.57 0.06
N GLY A 317 2.15 14.91 0.16
CA GLY A 317 2.85 14.38 -1.00
C GLY A 317 1.99 13.44 -1.86
N PRO A 318 1.38 12.40 -1.31
CA PRO A 318 0.45 11.54 -2.06
C PRO A 318 -0.88 12.19 -2.47
N CYS A 319 -1.31 13.28 -1.82
CA CYS A 319 -2.51 14.01 -2.25
C CYS A 319 -2.23 14.94 -3.43
N LEU A 320 -1.05 15.52 -3.47
CA LEU A 320 -0.68 16.59 -4.41
C LEU A 320 -0.87 16.21 -5.89
N PRO A 321 -0.47 15.01 -6.37
CA PRO A 321 -0.65 14.65 -7.78
C PRO A 321 -2.12 14.70 -8.23
N HIS A 322 -3.03 14.29 -7.37
CA HIS A 322 -4.47 14.30 -7.65
C HIS A 322 -5.06 15.71 -7.62
N LEU A 323 -4.60 16.52 -6.65
CA LEU A 323 -5.03 17.91 -6.54
C LEU A 323 -4.57 18.76 -7.74
N LEU A 324 -3.37 18.49 -8.27
CA LEU A 324 -2.83 19.17 -9.45
C LEU A 324 -3.44 18.66 -10.75
N ALA A 325 -3.70 17.35 -10.85
CA ALA A 325 -4.34 16.77 -12.02
C ALA A 325 -5.80 17.27 -12.17
N GLY A 326 -6.51 17.49 -11.04
CA GLY A 326 -7.85 18.06 -11.04
C GLY A 326 -8.90 17.19 -11.74
N GLU A 327 -8.66 15.89 -11.90
CA GLU A 327 -9.58 14.97 -12.62
C GLU A 327 -10.92 14.81 -11.88
N VAL A 328 -10.88 14.85 -10.54
CA VAL A 328 -12.06 14.77 -9.69
C VAL A 328 -12.17 16.02 -8.84
N PRO A 329 -13.35 16.68 -8.77
CA PRO A 329 -13.54 17.79 -7.86
C PRO A 329 -13.17 17.41 -6.43
N ALA A 330 -12.20 18.12 -5.88
CA ALA A 330 -11.60 17.79 -4.58
C ALA A 330 -11.55 19.00 -3.65
N ARG A 331 -11.58 18.75 -2.35
CA ARG A 331 -11.27 19.73 -1.31
C ARG A 331 -10.17 19.19 -0.42
N LEU A 332 -9.17 20.02 -0.14
CA LEU A 332 -8.05 19.66 0.73
C LEU A 332 -8.30 20.12 2.17
N VAL A 333 -8.02 19.24 3.12
CA VAL A 333 -7.81 19.53 4.54
C VAL A 333 -6.39 19.10 4.88
N TRP A 334 -5.52 20.03 5.19
CA TRP A 334 -4.11 19.74 5.49
C TRP A 334 -3.71 20.32 6.84
N ALA A 335 -3.38 19.44 7.79
CA ALA A 335 -2.86 19.83 9.09
C ALA A 335 -1.36 19.55 9.18
N THR A 336 -0.57 20.58 9.42
CA THR A 336 0.90 20.46 9.53
C THR A 336 1.44 21.56 10.44
N ARG A 337 2.67 21.40 10.90
CA ARG A 337 3.36 22.43 11.68
C ARG A 337 3.99 23.42 10.71
N ASP A 338 3.72 24.70 10.91
CA ASP A 338 4.27 25.81 10.14
C ASP A 338 4.47 25.45 8.66
N PRO A 339 3.38 25.42 7.86
CA PRO A 339 3.42 24.85 6.51
C PRO A 339 4.46 25.53 5.62
N ARG A 340 4.64 26.85 5.71
CA ARG A 340 5.60 27.58 4.86
C ARG A 340 7.04 27.35 5.27
N ALA A 341 7.34 27.39 6.55
CA ALA A 341 8.69 27.09 7.03
C ALA A 341 9.08 25.62 6.82
N THR A 342 8.10 24.69 6.83
CA THR A 342 8.34 23.25 6.67
C THR A 342 8.46 22.84 5.21
N TYR A 343 7.60 23.33 4.32
CA TYR A 343 7.48 22.88 2.93
C TYR A 343 7.96 23.90 1.89
N GLY A 344 8.27 25.10 2.30
CA GLY A 344 8.64 26.23 1.43
C GLY A 344 7.42 26.94 0.84
N ASP A 345 7.61 28.24 0.54
CA ASP A 345 6.54 29.08 0.00
C ASP A 345 6.05 28.58 -1.36
N THR A 346 6.98 28.21 -2.26
CA THR A 346 6.64 27.75 -3.61
C THR A 346 5.67 26.57 -3.62
N LEU A 347 5.92 25.54 -2.79
CA LEU A 347 5.04 24.37 -2.71
C LEU A 347 3.69 24.70 -2.07
N VAL A 348 3.69 25.55 -1.02
CA VAL A 348 2.46 25.96 -0.36
C VAL A 348 1.61 26.82 -1.30
N ASP A 349 2.20 27.74 -2.04
CA ASP A 349 1.50 28.58 -3.01
C ASP A 349 0.94 27.75 -4.18
N GLU A 350 1.68 26.75 -4.67
CA GLU A 350 1.17 25.79 -5.66
C GLU A 350 -0.05 25.04 -5.15
N ILE A 351 -0.01 24.55 -3.90
CA ILE A 351 -1.15 23.86 -3.27
C ILE A 351 -2.35 24.79 -3.17
N LEU A 352 -2.14 26.03 -2.73
CA LEU A 352 -3.22 27.01 -2.57
C LEU A 352 -3.78 27.48 -3.91
N ALA A 353 -2.96 27.57 -4.95
CA ALA A 353 -3.41 27.87 -6.31
C ALA A 353 -4.30 26.74 -6.86
N ALA A 354 -3.90 25.47 -6.66
CA ALA A 354 -4.69 24.32 -7.06
C ALA A 354 -5.95 24.13 -6.19
N GLN A 355 -5.90 24.56 -4.94
CA GLN A 355 -6.96 24.39 -3.95
C GLN A 355 -7.24 25.71 -3.18
N PRO A 356 -7.88 26.70 -3.82
CA PRO A 356 -8.13 28.02 -3.19
C PRO A 356 -8.99 27.94 -1.91
N HIS A 357 -9.77 26.86 -1.80
CA HIS A 357 -10.63 26.61 -0.62
C HIS A 357 -10.06 25.56 0.33
N ALA A 358 -8.75 25.27 0.25
CA ALA A 358 -8.10 24.37 1.17
C ALA A 358 -8.20 24.87 2.62
N VAL A 359 -8.41 23.91 3.53
CA VAL A 359 -8.26 24.18 4.97
C VAL A 359 -6.84 23.79 5.35
N VAL A 360 -5.95 24.78 5.44
CA VAL A 360 -4.58 24.60 5.93
C VAL A 360 -4.55 24.93 7.42
N TRP A 361 -4.37 23.89 8.24
CA TRP A 361 -4.36 24.02 9.70
C TRP A 361 -2.91 24.01 10.19
N ASP A 362 -2.44 25.15 10.66
CA ASP A 362 -1.13 25.27 11.29
C ASP A 362 -1.18 24.78 12.74
N THR A 363 -0.57 23.59 12.97
CA THR A 363 -0.56 22.98 14.30
C THR A 363 0.38 23.67 15.28
N SER A 364 1.29 24.54 14.82
CA SER A 364 2.15 25.36 15.69
C SER A 364 1.34 26.51 16.33
N ARG A 365 0.33 27.02 15.63
CA ARG A 365 -0.50 28.14 16.06
C ARG A 365 -1.77 27.71 16.79
N HIS A 366 -2.40 26.63 16.30
CA HIS A 366 -3.74 26.23 16.74
C HIS A 366 -3.75 24.88 17.48
N GLY A 367 -2.58 24.26 17.71
CA GLY A 367 -2.52 22.91 18.28
C GLY A 367 -3.04 21.84 17.33
N LYS A 368 -3.16 20.61 17.82
CA LYS A 368 -3.64 19.47 17.01
C LYS A 368 -5.16 19.48 16.92
N PRO A 369 -5.74 19.49 15.71
CA PRO A 369 -7.19 19.48 15.53
C PRO A 369 -7.79 18.09 15.76
N ASP A 370 -9.10 18.03 16.05
CA ASP A 370 -9.89 16.81 15.87
C ASP A 370 -10.07 16.55 14.36
N MET A 371 -9.19 15.71 13.80
CA MET A 371 -9.19 15.44 12.37
C MET A 371 -10.45 14.73 11.88
N VAL A 372 -11.19 14.02 12.74
CA VAL A 372 -12.46 13.37 12.36
C VAL A 372 -13.54 14.43 12.14
N ARG A 373 -13.64 15.41 13.06
CA ARG A 373 -14.58 16.53 12.94
C ARG A 373 -14.23 17.43 11.76
N LEU A 374 -12.95 17.74 11.60
CA LEU A 374 -12.46 18.59 10.52
C LEU A 374 -12.72 17.96 9.14
N ALA A 375 -12.43 16.66 8.99
CA ALA A 375 -12.73 15.91 7.78
C ALA A 375 -14.24 15.85 7.49
N TYR A 376 -15.05 15.63 8.52
CA TYR A 376 -16.50 15.59 8.38
C TYR A 376 -17.09 16.95 8.00
N ALA A 377 -16.59 18.03 8.60
CA ALA A 377 -17.02 19.38 8.24
C ALA A 377 -16.77 19.67 6.75
N ALA A 378 -15.54 19.39 6.27
CA ALA A 378 -15.20 19.56 4.86
C ALA A 378 -16.02 18.65 3.94
N TYR A 379 -16.25 17.39 4.34
CA TYR A 379 -17.08 16.43 3.60
C TYR A 379 -18.51 16.94 3.40
N ARG A 380 -19.14 17.39 4.49
CA ARG A 380 -20.52 17.91 4.46
C ARG A 380 -20.62 19.22 3.66
N ASP A 381 -19.72 20.18 3.92
CA ASP A 381 -19.78 21.50 3.33
C ASP A 381 -19.45 21.50 1.83
N PHE A 382 -18.61 20.54 1.38
CA PHE A 382 -18.30 20.35 -0.03
C PHE A 382 -19.31 19.46 -0.76
N GLY A 383 -20.15 18.72 -0.02
CA GLY A 383 -21.04 17.71 -0.59
C GLY A 383 -20.26 16.56 -1.23
N ALA A 384 -19.17 16.11 -0.59
CA ALA A 384 -18.35 15.03 -1.08
C ALA A 384 -19.04 13.66 -0.95
N GLU A 385 -18.64 12.70 -1.77
CA GLU A 385 -19.10 11.31 -1.66
C GLU A 385 -18.13 10.43 -0.85
N ALA A 386 -16.85 10.84 -0.75
CA ALA A 386 -15.83 10.09 -0.03
C ALA A 386 -14.77 10.99 0.60
N VAL A 387 -14.08 10.43 1.60
CA VAL A 387 -12.91 11.02 2.25
C VAL A 387 -11.71 10.10 2.02
N ILE A 388 -10.59 10.67 1.57
CA ILE A 388 -9.30 9.97 1.40
C ILE A 388 -8.32 10.57 2.38
N CYS A 389 -7.91 9.79 3.39
CA CYS A 389 -7.03 10.25 4.46
C CYS A 389 -5.62 9.68 4.26
N ILE A 390 -4.62 10.57 4.19
CA ILE A 390 -3.21 10.22 4.09
C ILE A 390 -2.46 10.84 5.25
N SER A 391 -2.09 10.00 6.20
CA SER A 391 -1.46 10.39 7.45
C SER A 391 -0.67 9.23 8.05
N ASN A 392 -0.09 9.42 9.23
CA ASN A 392 0.43 8.30 9.99
C ASN A 392 -0.68 7.27 10.31
N LYS A 393 -0.30 6.02 10.52
CA LYS A 393 -1.20 4.88 10.74
C LYS A 393 -2.28 5.16 11.79
N LYS A 394 -1.91 5.72 12.93
CA LYS A 394 -2.85 5.97 14.04
C LYS A 394 -3.94 6.96 13.65
N LEU A 395 -3.55 8.07 13.02
CA LEU A 395 -4.49 9.13 12.66
C LEU A 395 -5.34 8.73 11.43
N THR A 396 -4.74 8.10 10.42
CA THR A 396 -5.49 7.51 9.30
C THR A 396 -6.58 6.59 9.82
N TRP A 397 -6.24 5.75 10.79
CA TRP A 397 -7.18 4.84 11.43
C TRP A 397 -8.32 5.57 12.16
N GLN A 398 -7.97 6.60 12.93
CA GLN A 398 -8.97 7.41 13.64
C GLN A 398 -9.96 8.06 12.66
N VAL A 399 -9.47 8.65 11.57
CA VAL A 399 -10.31 9.32 10.58
C VAL A 399 -11.16 8.31 9.81
N VAL A 400 -10.54 7.28 9.23
CA VAL A 400 -11.25 6.29 8.42
C VAL A 400 -12.30 5.55 9.25
N HIS A 401 -11.93 5.00 10.41
CA HIS A 401 -12.88 4.31 11.27
C HIS A 401 -13.93 5.26 11.87
N GLY A 402 -13.50 6.45 12.27
CA GLY A 402 -14.39 7.47 12.80
C GLY A 402 -15.52 7.84 11.83
N LEU A 403 -15.25 7.91 10.53
CA LEU A 403 -16.21 8.21 9.47
C LEU A 403 -17.00 6.98 9.04
N GLU A 404 -16.33 5.85 8.78
CA GLU A 404 -16.98 4.62 8.30
C GLU A 404 -18.04 4.07 9.27
N ARG A 405 -17.79 4.12 10.57
CA ARG A 405 -18.79 3.72 11.58
C ARG A 405 -20.05 4.60 11.59
N ARG A 406 -19.99 5.75 10.90
CA ARG A 406 -21.10 6.69 10.72
C ARG A 406 -21.73 6.63 9.33
N GLY A 407 -21.31 5.64 8.51
CA GLY A 407 -21.86 5.43 7.18
C GLY A 407 -21.28 6.36 6.12
N ILE A 408 -20.11 6.96 6.36
CA ILE A 408 -19.43 7.88 5.44
C ILE A 408 -18.28 7.08 4.78
N PRO A 409 -18.22 7.01 3.44
CA PRO A 409 -17.11 6.36 2.74
C PRO A 409 -15.78 7.03 3.07
N ALA A 410 -14.87 6.28 3.66
CA ALA A 410 -13.55 6.79 4.02
C ALA A 410 -12.47 5.76 3.69
N TYR A 411 -11.32 6.24 3.22
CA TYR A 411 -10.20 5.46 2.72
C TYR A 411 -8.89 6.00 3.26
N GLY A 412 -7.91 5.13 3.37
CA GLY A 412 -6.56 5.50 3.78
C GLY A 412 -5.68 4.26 3.89
N ALA A 413 -4.45 4.35 3.45
CA ALA A 413 -3.48 3.28 3.62
C ALA A 413 -3.16 3.14 5.12
N ILE A 414 -3.49 1.99 5.69
CA ILE A 414 -3.31 1.70 7.12
C ILE A 414 -2.09 0.81 7.35
N TRP A 415 -1.53 0.28 6.28
CA TRP A 415 -0.44 -0.69 6.29
C TRP A 415 0.88 -0.03 5.95
N ASP A 416 1.89 -0.39 6.71
CA ASP A 416 3.27 -0.12 6.33
C ASP A 416 3.53 -0.98 5.09
N SER A 417 3.58 -0.33 3.94
CA SER A 417 3.93 -0.95 2.66
C SER A 417 5.42 -1.18 2.58
#